data_1374119cefa1acf4ac1a8940c9a43ef3
#
_entry.id   1374119cefa1acf4ac1a8940c9a43ef3
#
_cell.length_a   1.000
_cell.length_b   1.000
_cell.length_c   1.000
_cell.angle_alpha   90.00
_cell.angle_beta   90.00
_cell.angle_gamma   90.00
#
_symmetry.space_group_name_H-M   'P 1'
#
loop_
_entity.id
_entity.type
_entity.pdbx_description
1 polymer ?
#
loop_
_entity_poly.entity_id
_entity_poly.type
_entity_poly.pdbx_seq_one_letter_code
_entity_poly.pdbx_strand_id
1 'polypeptide(L)'
;MTATRTETDSFGPLEVPSDKYWGAQTQRSIINFPIGWERQPVPIIRALGVIKKACALVNKAQGDMAPELADAIAAAATEVIEGKFDDNFPLVVWQTGSGTQSNMNANEVISNRAIEMLGGVMGSKKPVHPNDHCNMGQSSNDTFPTAMHVAIGMQARDVLLPGLEKLHKALVAKAEEFKDIIKIGRTHTQDATPLTLGQEFSGYAKQVERGIERVKMCLPHIYELAQGGTAVGTGLNTRVGWDTRVAAQIAEITGLPFVTAPNKFEALAAHDAMVMFSGALKTVAASLFKIANDLRLLGSGPRSGLGELILPENEPGSSIMPGKVNPTKAEALTMVCAHVMGNDAAVGFAGSQGHFELNVYNPMMSYNVLQSMQLLGDSASAFTDNMVVGTQANTQRIDKLMKESLMLVTALAPTIGYDAATKVAKTAHKNGTTLREEAIALGYVDGETFDRIVRPEDMIGPKG
;
A
#
# COMPACT_ATOMS: atom_id res chain seq x y z
N MET A 1 -21.39 -28.34 23.08
CA MET A 1 -20.89 -27.14 23.77
C MET A 1 -19.39 -27.24 23.75
N THR A 2 -18.69 -26.20 23.32
CA THR A 2 -17.24 -26.14 23.41
C THR A 2 -16.83 -26.15 24.91
N ALA A 3 -15.84 -26.95 25.29
CA ALA A 3 -15.35 -26.94 26.65
C ALA A 3 -14.81 -25.55 27.05
N THR A 4 -15.09 -25.09 28.25
CA THR A 4 -14.62 -23.80 28.76
C THR A 4 -13.71 -23.97 29.97
N ARG A 5 -12.92 -22.96 30.27
CA ARG A 5 -12.18 -22.76 31.50
C ARG A 5 -12.55 -21.40 32.09
N THR A 6 -12.51 -21.29 33.40
CA THR A 6 -12.74 -20.02 34.07
C THR A 6 -11.42 -19.25 34.19
N GLU A 7 -11.39 -18.01 33.65
CA GLU A 7 -10.31 -17.04 33.89
C GLU A 7 -10.84 -15.81 34.62
N THR A 8 -9.95 -14.97 35.10
CA THR A 8 -10.33 -13.80 35.91
C THR A 8 -9.62 -12.54 35.40
N ASP A 9 -10.30 -11.41 35.50
CA ASP A 9 -9.71 -10.09 35.41
C ASP A 9 -10.17 -9.21 36.58
N SER A 10 -9.92 -7.90 36.55
CA SER A 10 -10.34 -6.96 37.61
C SER A 10 -11.86 -6.84 37.79
N PHE A 11 -12.64 -7.30 36.79
CA PHE A 11 -14.11 -7.31 36.86
C PHE A 11 -14.70 -8.66 37.27
N GLY A 12 -13.86 -9.64 37.56
CA GLY A 12 -14.27 -10.96 38.08
C GLY A 12 -14.09 -12.11 37.10
N PRO A 13 -14.66 -13.30 37.44
CA PRO A 13 -14.50 -14.50 36.61
C PRO A 13 -15.29 -14.42 35.30
N LEU A 14 -14.75 -15.09 34.27
CA LEU A 14 -15.37 -15.21 32.95
C LEU A 14 -14.99 -16.56 32.33
N GLU A 15 -15.95 -17.18 31.64
CA GLU A 15 -15.72 -18.42 30.90
C GLU A 15 -15.05 -18.11 29.55
N VAL A 16 -13.96 -18.82 29.28
CA VAL A 16 -13.16 -18.71 28.05
C VAL A 16 -13.09 -20.09 27.40
N PRO A 17 -13.14 -20.21 26.05
CA PRO A 17 -12.97 -21.50 25.39
C PRO A 17 -11.64 -22.17 25.82
N SER A 18 -11.69 -23.44 26.23
CA SER A 18 -10.52 -24.12 26.80
C SER A 18 -9.42 -24.45 25.80
N ASP A 19 -9.75 -24.45 24.50
CA ASP A 19 -8.81 -24.63 23.37
C ASP A 19 -8.12 -23.36 22.90
N LYS A 20 -8.49 -22.19 23.45
CA LYS A 20 -7.94 -20.89 23.07
C LYS A 20 -6.96 -20.36 24.13
N TYR A 21 -5.90 -19.69 23.65
CA TYR A 21 -4.88 -19.10 24.51
C TYR A 21 -5.23 -17.70 25.03
N TRP A 22 -6.24 -17.03 24.47
CA TRP A 22 -6.68 -15.75 25.03
C TRP A 22 -7.34 -15.93 26.41
N GLY A 23 -7.39 -14.84 27.18
CA GLY A 23 -7.91 -14.84 28.54
C GLY A 23 -9.18 -14.02 28.71
N ALA A 24 -9.46 -13.65 29.98
CA ALA A 24 -10.69 -12.98 30.37
C ALA A 24 -10.87 -11.60 29.72
N GLN A 25 -9.81 -10.79 29.57
CA GLN A 25 -9.94 -9.45 28.99
C GLN A 25 -10.28 -9.51 27.51
N THR A 26 -9.66 -10.42 26.75
CA THR A 26 -9.99 -10.66 25.33
C THR A 26 -11.43 -11.17 25.21
N GLN A 27 -11.85 -12.14 26.02
CA GLN A 27 -13.20 -12.68 25.99
C GLN A 27 -14.24 -11.59 26.29
N ARG A 28 -13.96 -10.70 27.25
CA ARG A 28 -14.81 -9.56 27.56
C ARG A 28 -14.91 -8.58 26.40
N SER A 29 -13.81 -8.35 25.70
CA SER A 29 -13.80 -7.50 24.50
C SER A 29 -14.67 -8.08 23.38
N ILE A 30 -14.63 -9.38 23.13
CA ILE A 30 -15.50 -10.07 22.17
C ILE A 30 -16.98 -9.82 22.49
N ILE A 31 -17.34 -9.86 23.77
CA ILE A 31 -18.72 -9.62 24.25
C ILE A 31 -19.12 -8.15 24.09
N ASN A 32 -18.21 -7.22 24.43
CA ASN A 32 -18.52 -5.79 24.49
C ASN A 32 -18.52 -5.10 23.14
N PHE A 33 -17.78 -5.62 22.14
CA PHE A 33 -17.60 -5.00 20.83
C PHE A 33 -18.04 -5.91 19.66
N PRO A 34 -19.31 -6.34 19.59
CA PRO A 34 -19.83 -7.13 18.47
C PRO A 34 -20.11 -6.20 17.25
N ILE A 35 -19.09 -5.54 16.72
CA ILE A 35 -19.20 -4.49 15.71
C ILE A 35 -18.42 -4.90 14.45
N GLY A 36 -19.11 -5.01 13.31
CA GLY A 36 -18.48 -5.28 12.02
C GLY A 36 -17.77 -6.64 11.94
N TRP A 37 -17.05 -6.84 10.86
CA TRP A 37 -16.25 -8.05 10.62
C TRP A 37 -14.75 -7.77 10.54
N GLU A 38 -14.35 -6.48 10.53
CA GLU A 38 -12.96 -6.07 10.42
C GLU A 38 -12.20 -6.50 11.69
N ARG A 39 -11.22 -7.36 11.50
CA ARG A 39 -10.34 -7.85 12.57
C ARG A 39 -9.02 -7.10 12.58
N GLN A 40 -8.34 -7.12 13.72
CA GLN A 40 -6.98 -6.58 13.79
C GLN A 40 -6.11 -7.22 12.71
N PRO A 41 -5.38 -6.40 11.90
CA PRO A 41 -4.55 -6.93 10.83
C PRO A 41 -3.44 -7.83 11.35
N VAL A 42 -3.16 -8.91 10.65
CA VAL A 42 -2.06 -9.83 10.99
C VAL A 42 -0.72 -9.10 11.22
N PRO A 43 -0.32 -8.09 10.45
CA PRO A 43 0.90 -7.33 10.73
C PRO A 43 0.93 -6.68 12.13
N ILE A 44 -0.19 -6.23 12.68
CA ILE A 44 -0.29 -5.72 14.06
C ILE A 44 -0.01 -6.86 15.07
N ILE A 45 -0.56 -8.04 14.83
CA ILE A 45 -0.31 -9.21 15.70
C ILE A 45 1.18 -9.56 15.70
N ARG A 46 1.81 -9.61 14.53
CA ARG A 46 3.26 -9.84 14.40
C ARG A 46 4.07 -8.78 15.14
N ALA A 47 3.71 -7.51 14.98
CA ALA A 47 4.38 -6.39 15.63
C ALA A 47 4.25 -6.46 17.16
N LEU A 48 3.06 -6.80 17.69
CA LEU A 48 2.89 -7.04 19.13
C LEU A 48 3.80 -8.16 19.60
N GLY A 49 3.90 -9.28 18.87
CA GLY A 49 4.84 -10.35 19.17
C GLY A 49 6.30 -9.86 19.23
N VAL A 50 6.73 -9.06 18.24
CA VAL A 50 8.07 -8.45 18.22
C VAL A 50 8.33 -7.61 19.48
N ILE A 51 7.38 -6.74 19.83
CA ILE A 51 7.50 -5.86 21.01
C ILE A 51 7.58 -6.69 22.30
N LYS A 52 6.70 -7.66 22.48
CA LYS A 52 6.70 -8.50 23.70
C LYS A 52 7.99 -9.29 23.85
N LYS A 53 8.52 -9.83 22.74
CA LYS A 53 9.83 -10.47 22.71
C LYS A 53 10.95 -9.50 23.10
N ALA A 54 10.99 -8.32 22.47
CA ALA A 54 12.01 -7.31 22.74
C ALA A 54 12.00 -6.84 24.21
N CYS A 55 10.81 -6.53 24.74
CA CYS A 55 10.66 -6.11 26.14
C CYS A 55 11.10 -7.20 27.14
N ALA A 56 10.73 -8.46 26.91
CA ALA A 56 11.14 -9.56 27.76
C ALA A 56 12.68 -9.73 27.79
N LEU A 57 13.33 -9.68 26.62
CA LEU A 57 14.79 -9.79 26.51
C LEU A 57 15.50 -8.62 27.19
N VAL A 58 15.01 -7.40 27.03
CA VAL A 58 15.60 -6.21 27.71
C VAL A 58 15.40 -6.29 29.21
N ASN A 59 14.21 -6.66 29.70
CA ASN A 59 13.92 -6.81 31.13
C ASN A 59 14.79 -7.92 31.76
N LYS A 60 15.03 -9.03 31.02
CA LYS A 60 15.99 -10.07 31.42
C LYS A 60 17.41 -9.50 31.55
N ALA A 61 17.89 -8.81 30.53
CA ALA A 61 19.25 -8.28 30.49
C ALA A 61 19.52 -7.25 31.61
N GLN A 62 18.48 -6.55 32.06
CA GLN A 62 18.56 -5.59 33.18
C GLN A 62 18.37 -6.21 34.57
N GLY A 63 18.02 -7.47 34.63
CA GLY A 63 17.76 -8.18 35.90
C GLY A 63 16.40 -7.89 36.53
N ASP A 64 15.47 -7.29 35.76
CA ASP A 64 14.10 -7.00 36.23
C ASP A 64 13.15 -8.20 36.10
N MET A 65 13.50 -9.15 35.25
CA MET A 65 12.75 -10.38 35.03
C MET A 65 13.65 -11.62 35.21
N ALA A 66 13.14 -12.63 35.88
CA ALA A 66 13.85 -13.92 36.01
C ALA A 66 14.12 -14.51 34.61
N PRO A 67 15.34 -15.00 34.34
CA PRO A 67 15.73 -15.49 33.02
C PRO A 67 14.76 -16.53 32.43
N GLU A 68 14.33 -17.48 33.26
CA GLU A 68 13.41 -18.56 32.87
C GLU A 68 12.06 -18.03 32.35
N LEU A 69 11.48 -17.03 33.04
CA LEU A 69 10.22 -16.40 32.63
C LEU A 69 10.39 -15.58 31.32
N ALA A 70 11.48 -14.81 31.24
CA ALA A 70 11.78 -14.01 30.07
C ALA A 70 12.00 -14.88 28.83
N ASP A 71 12.72 -15.98 28.95
CA ASP A 71 12.98 -16.91 27.86
C ASP A 71 11.70 -17.61 27.39
N ALA A 72 10.81 -18.00 28.32
CA ALA A 72 9.50 -18.57 27.97
C ALA A 72 8.61 -17.55 27.27
N ILE A 73 8.56 -16.29 27.74
CA ILE A 73 7.83 -15.20 27.10
C ILE A 73 8.38 -14.93 25.70
N ALA A 74 9.70 -14.83 25.55
CA ALA A 74 10.35 -14.58 24.26
C ALA A 74 10.10 -15.72 23.26
N ALA A 75 10.09 -16.98 23.73
CA ALA A 75 9.77 -18.15 22.92
C ALA A 75 8.29 -18.13 22.46
N ALA A 76 7.36 -17.90 23.37
CA ALA A 76 5.94 -17.78 23.06
C ALA A 76 5.64 -16.61 22.10
N ALA A 77 6.29 -15.46 22.31
CA ALA A 77 6.19 -14.32 21.42
C ALA A 77 6.75 -14.61 20.01
N THR A 78 7.80 -15.43 19.92
CA THR A 78 8.34 -15.90 18.64
C THR A 78 7.30 -16.74 17.88
N GLU A 79 6.59 -17.63 18.55
CA GLU A 79 5.50 -18.40 17.93
C GLU A 79 4.35 -17.51 17.42
N VAL A 80 4.06 -16.39 18.11
CA VAL A 80 3.10 -15.37 17.61
C VAL A 80 3.65 -14.67 16.35
N ILE A 81 4.94 -14.31 16.33
CA ILE A 81 5.58 -13.73 15.13
C ILE A 81 5.52 -14.69 13.95
N GLU A 82 5.70 -16.00 14.19
CA GLU A 82 5.65 -17.05 13.16
C GLU A 82 4.23 -17.40 12.70
N GLY A 83 3.19 -16.89 13.33
CA GLY A 83 1.80 -17.10 12.93
C GLY A 83 1.14 -18.36 13.49
N LYS A 84 1.75 -19.01 14.46
CA LYS A 84 1.19 -20.25 15.03
C LYS A 84 -0.11 -20.06 15.81
N PHE A 85 -0.43 -18.81 16.18
CA PHE A 85 -1.59 -18.46 17.02
C PHE A 85 -2.54 -17.45 16.38
N ASP A 86 -2.60 -17.33 15.06
CA ASP A 86 -3.42 -16.32 14.36
C ASP A 86 -4.91 -16.43 14.70
N ASP A 87 -5.41 -17.64 14.93
CA ASP A 87 -6.79 -17.92 15.36
C ASP A 87 -7.08 -17.56 16.82
N ASN A 88 -6.07 -17.09 17.57
CA ASN A 88 -6.18 -16.60 18.94
C ASN A 88 -6.22 -15.06 19.05
N PHE A 89 -6.37 -14.37 17.92
CA PHE A 89 -6.51 -12.91 17.85
C PHE A 89 -7.84 -12.52 17.20
N PRO A 90 -8.98 -12.76 17.89
CA PRO A 90 -10.31 -12.60 17.30
C PRO A 90 -10.85 -11.18 17.30
N LEU A 91 -10.12 -10.20 17.89
CA LEU A 91 -10.67 -8.90 18.20
C LEU A 91 -10.90 -8.05 16.96
N VAL A 92 -12.02 -7.32 16.99
CA VAL A 92 -12.38 -6.35 15.95
C VAL A 92 -11.53 -5.08 16.04
N VAL A 93 -11.45 -4.37 14.93
CA VAL A 93 -10.87 -3.00 14.85
C VAL A 93 -11.66 -2.02 15.70
N TRP A 94 -12.98 -2.17 15.75
CA TRP A 94 -13.94 -1.30 16.44
C TRP A 94 -13.98 -1.61 17.95
N GLN A 95 -12.89 -1.25 18.63
CA GLN A 95 -12.67 -1.46 20.07
C GLN A 95 -12.24 -0.14 20.73
N THR A 96 -11.67 -0.20 21.95
CA THR A 96 -11.11 1.00 22.58
C THR A 96 -10.03 1.63 21.68
N GLY A 97 -10.09 2.93 21.54
CA GLY A 97 -9.25 3.67 20.60
C GLY A 97 -7.75 3.67 20.90
N SER A 98 -7.37 3.30 22.15
CA SER A 98 -5.96 3.09 22.54
C SER A 98 -5.38 1.76 22.08
N GLY A 99 -6.23 0.81 21.64
CA GLY A 99 -5.80 -0.56 21.31
C GLY A 99 -5.54 -1.45 22.52
N THR A 100 -6.01 -1.08 23.72
CA THR A 100 -5.74 -1.81 24.97
C THR A 100 -6.17 -3.27 24.89
N GLN A 101 -7.34 -3.59 24.32
CA GLN A 101 -7.78 -4.97 24.23
C GLN A 101 -6.86 -5.81 23.34
N SER A 102 -6.38 -5.27 22.22
CA SER A 102 -5.41 -5.99 21.37
C SER A 102 -4.06 -6.18 22.06
N ASN A 103 -3.56 -5.19 22.80
CA ASN A 103 -2.37 -5.35 23.62
C ASN A 103 -2.56 -6.45 24.68
N MET A 104 -3.72 -6.46 25.36
CA MET A 104 -4.04 -7.51 26.35
C MET A 104 -4.24 -8.86 25.70
N ASN A 105 -4.82 -8.94 24.52
CA ASN A 105 -4.91 -10.19 23.77
C ASN A 105 -3.53 -10.81 23.53
N ALA A 106 -2.55 -10.02 23.10
CA ALA A 106 -1.17 -10.50 22.96
C ALA A 106 -0.57 -10.92 24.29
N ASN A 107 -0.76 -10.14 25.36
CA ASN A 107 -0.29 -10.49 26.71
C ASN A 107 -0.88 -11.81 27.19
N GLU A 108 -2.18 -12.03 27.03
CA GLU A 108 -2.87 -13.24 27.47
C GLU A 108 -2.44 -14.47 26.66
N VAL A 109 -2.36 -14.39 25.34
CA VAL A 109 -1.91 -15.48 24.47
C VAL A 109 -0.47 -15.87 24.79
N ILE A 110 0.43 -14.90 24.88
CA ILE A 110 1.85 -15.14 25.19
C ILE A 110 2.02 -15.68 26.61
N SER A 111 1.31 -15.12 27.59
CA SER A 111 1.35 -15.60 28.98
C SER A 111 0.88 -17.05 29.10
N ASN A 112 -0.28 -17.39 28.53
CA ASN A 112 -0.82 -18.72 28.58
C ASN A 112 0.08 -19.75 27.87
N ARG A 113 0.68 -19.36 26.73
CA ARG A 113 1.64 -20.23 26.04
C ARG A 113 2.93 -20.44 26.85
N ALA A 114 3.46 -19.37 27.45
CA ALA A 114 4.63 -19.46 28.33
C ALA A 114 4.35 -20.31 29.57
N ILE A 115 3.17 -20.20 30.20
CA ILE A 115 2.72 -21.06 31.31
C ILE A 115 2.75 -22.53 30.91
N GLU A 116 2.21 -22.84 29.71
CA GLU A 116 2.21 -24.23 29.22
C GLU A 116 3.62 -24.74 28.97
N MET A 117 4.50 -23.93 28.35
CA MET A 117 5.92 -24.30 28.16
C MET A 117 6.66 -24.59 29.47
N LEU A 118 6.28 -23.92 30.54
CA LEU A 118 6.84 -24.11 31.89
C LEU A 118 6.12 -25.18 32.71
N GLY A 119 5.19 -25.95 32.12
CA GLY A 119 4.47 -27.04 32.78
C GLY A 119 3.37 -26.57 33.75
N GLY A 120 2.95 -25.30 33.68
CA GLY A 120 1.87 -24.73 34.45
C GLY A 120 0.49 -24.99 33.86
N VAL A 121 -0.55 -24.50 34.54
CA VAL A 121 -1.94 -24.62 34.12
C VAL A 121 -2.38 -23.35 33.42
N MET A 122 -2.80 -23.44 32.15
CA MET A 122 -3.31 -22.32 31.35
C MET A 122 -4.45 -21.58 32.09
N GLY A 123 -4.41 -20.25 32.11
CA GLY A 123 -5.36 -19.40 32.83
C GLY A 123 -5.03 -19.17 34.31
N SER A 124 -4.05 -19.90 34.88
CA SER A 124 -3.66 -19.75 36.30
C SER A 124 -2.90 -18.45 36.60
N LYS A 125 -2.37 -17.77 35.56
CA LYS A 125 -1.46 -16.61 35.69
C LYS A 125 -0.15 -16.93 36.43
N LYS A 126 0.20 -18.21 36.52
CA LYS A 126 1.41 -18.70 37.18
C LYS A 126 2.09 -19.78 36.33
N PRO A 127 3.42 -19.74 36.19
CA PRO A 127 4.37 -18.76 36.77
C PRO A 127 4.44 -17.44 36.03
N VAL A 128 3.79 -17.28 34.85
CA VAL A 128 3.79 -16.05 34.02
C VAL A 128 2.46 -15.33 34.18
N HIS A 129 2.52 -14.03 34.51
CA HIS A 129 1.33 -13.16 34.58
C HIS A 129 1.25 -12.23 33.36
N PRO A 130 0.07 -12.09 32.74
CA PRO A 130 -0.07 -11.28 31.51
C PRO A 130 0.27 -9.79 31.73
N ASN A 131 -0.10 -9.21 32.87
CA ASN A 131 0.20 -7.81 33.17
C ASN A 131 1.60 -7.63 33.79
N ASP A 132 1.94 -8.44 34.82
CA ASP A 132 3.16 -8.20 35.59
C ASP A 132 4.43 -8.59 34.82
N HIS A 133 4.36 -9.58 33.94
CA HIS A 133 5.49 -10.08 33.18
C HIS A 133 5.43 -9.71 31.70
N CYS A 134 4.35 -10.07 30.96
CA CYS A 134 4.26 -9.79 29.51
C CYS A 134 4.12 -8.31 29.21
N ASN A 135 3.62 -7.50 30.16
CA ASN A 135 3.45 -6.06 30.02
C ASN A 135 4.40 -5.22 30.89
N MET A 136 5.43 -5.83 31.48
CA MET A 136 6.39 -5.17 32.36
C MET A 136 7.08 -4.00 31.65
N GLY A 137 7.03 -2.79 32.24
CA GLY A 137 7.58 -1.56 31.70
C GLY A 137 6.78 -0.96 30.53
N GLN A 138 5.56 -1.42 30.31
CA GLN A 138 4.74 -1.04 29.17
C GLN A 138 3.37 -0.49 29.60
N SER A 139 2.77 0.28 28.71
CA SER A 139 1.35 0.61 28.68
C SER A 139 0.80 0.26 27.31
N SER A 140 -0.51 0.04 27.17
CA SER A 140 -1.13 -0.03 25.84
C SER A 140 -0.94 1.28 25.06
N ASN A 141 -0.81 2.40 25.78
CA ASN A 141 -0.72 3.72 25.21
C ASN A 141 0.59 3.96 24.42
N ASP A 142 1.70 3.35 24.82
CA ASP A 142 2.96 3.36 24.08
C ASP A 142 3.16 2.12 23.20
N THR A 143 2.64 0.95 23.65
CA THR A 143 2.83 -0.33 22.95
C THR A 143 2.03 -0.41 21.66
N PHE A 144 0.77 0.03 21.63
CA PHE A 144 -0.02 -0.06 20.41
C PHE A 144 0.46 0.90 19.31
N PRO A 145 0.78 2.19 19.57
CA PRO A 145 1.45 3.03 18.59
C PRO A 145 2.78 2.43 18.09
N THR A 146 3.57 1.84 18.96
CA THR A 146 4.79 1.12 18.56
C THR A 146 4.47 -0.03 17.62
N ALA A 147 3.42 -0.81 17.90
CA ALA A 147 2.97 -1.90 17.01
C ALA A 147 2.52 -1.37 15.64
N MET A 148 1.86 -0.22 15.59
CA MET A 148 1.49 0.44 14.33
C MET A 148 2.74 0.73 13.48
N HIS A 149 3.77 1.34 14.08
CA HIS A 149 5.02 1.70 13.42
C HIS A 149 5.80 0.46 12.97
N VAL A 150 5.95 -0.53 13.84
CA VAL A 150 6.65 -1.79 13.52
C VAL A 150 5.95 -2.54 12.39
N ALA A 151 4.61 -2.65 12.45
CA ALA A 151 3.81 -3.31 11.41
C ALA A 151 3.97 -2.61 10.05
N ILE A 152 3.91 -1.29 10.01
CA ILE A 152 4.08 -0.51 8.77
C ILE A 152 5.49 -0.67 8.21
N GLY A 153 6.53 -0.60 9.05
CA GLY A 153 7.91 -0.80 8.62
C GLY A 153 8.13 -2.17 7.98
N MET A 154 7.64 -3.23 8.63
CA MET A 154 7.71 -4.60 8.10
C MET A 154 6.89 -4.76 6.81
N GLN A 155 5.65 -4.28 6.78
CA GLN A 155 4.77 -4.37 5.61
C GLN A 155 5.29 -3.56 4.41
N ALA A 156 5.96 -2.42 4.66
CA ALA A 156 6.60 -1.64 3.61
C ALA A 156 7.72 -2.44 2.93
N ARG A 157 8.58 -3.11 3.73
CA ARG A 157 9.68 -3.94 3.24
C ARG A 157 9.19 -5.20 2.51
N ASP A 158 8.19 -5.88 3.06
CA ASP A 158 7.86 -7.24 2.66
C ASP A 158 6.78 -7.31 1.57
N VAL A 159 5.93 -6.28 1.43
CA VAL A 159 4.77 -6.30 0.51
C VAL A 159 4.72 -5.07 -0.39
N LEU A 160 4.67 -3.86 0.19
CA LEU A 160 4.38 -2.65 -0.59
C LEU A 160 5.50 -2.33 -1.59
N LEU A 161 6.73 -2.16 -1.09
CA LEU A 161 7.88 -1.80 -1.93
C LEU A 161 8.19 -2.87 -2.98
N PRO A 162 8.23 -4.18 -2.65
CA PRO A 162 8.44 -5.22 -3.66
C PRO A 162 7.39 -5.21 -4.77
N GLY A 163 6.10 -5.00 -4.45
CA GLY A 163 5.04 -4.91 -5.44
C GLY A 163 5.20 -3.72 -6.38
N LEU A 164 5.51 -2.55 -5.83
CA LEU A 164 5.73 -1.32 -6.61
C LEU A 164 7.02 -1.40 -7.45
N GLU A 165 8.10 -1.95 -6.91
CA GLU A 165 9.39 -2.12 -7.62
C GLU A 165 9.25 -3.11 -8.78
N LYS A 166 8.48 -4.17 -8.60
CA LYS A 166 8.13 -5.12 -9.66
C LYS A 166 7.37 -4.44 -10.80
N LEU A 167 6.36 -3.63 -10.48
CA LEU A 167 5.60 -2.87 -11.47
C LEU A 167 6.48 -1.85 -12.19
N HIS A 168 7.30 -1.09 -11.47
CA HIS A 168 8.25 -0.14 -12.05
C HIS A 168 9.16 -0.82 -13.06
N LYS A 169 9.78 -1.93 -12.70
CA LYS A 169 10.67 -2.69 -13.58
C LYS A 169 9.98 -3.16 -14.86
N ALA A 170 8.75 -3.62 -14.76
CA ALA A 170 7.96 -4.06 -15.92
C ALA A 170 7.61 -2.90 -16.86
N LEU A 171 7.24 -1.74 -16.30
CA LEU A 171 6.94 -0.54 -17.10
C LEU A 171 8.18 0.01 -17.81
N VAL A 172 9.36 -0.02 -17.15
CA VAL A 172 10.63 0.34 -17.79
C VAL A 172 10.95 -0.61 -18.93
N ALA A 173 10.75 -1.91 -18.75
CA ALA A 173 10.97 -2.91 -19.81
C ALA A 173 10.02 -2.67 -21.02
N LYS A 174 8.76 -2.33 -20.77
CA LYS A 174 7.79 -2.00 -21.81
C LYS A 174 8.12 -0.68 -22.51
N ALA A 175 8.63 0.32 -21.79
CA ALA A 175 9.09 1.56 -22.41
C ALA A 175 10.24 1.31 -23.41
N GLU A 176 11.17 0.43 -23.06
CA GLU A 176 12.26 0.03 -23.96
C GLU A 176 11.76 -0.83 -25.15
N GLU A 177 10.86 -1.79 -24.88
CA GLU A 177 10.25 -2.63 -25.92
C GLU A 177 9.51 -1.80 -27.00
N PHE A 178 8.85 -0.73 -26.56
CA PHE A 178 7.99 0.11 -27.42
C PHE A 178 8.66 1.40 -27.89
N LYS A 179 9.96 1.58 -27.68
CA LYS A 179 10.66 2.85 -27.90
C LYS A 179 10.60 3.38 -29.33
N ASP A 180 10.52 2.49 -30.32
CA ASP A 180 10.54 2.82 -31.74
C ASP A 180 9.13 2.81 -32.36
N ILE A 181 8.07 2.58 -31.59
CA ILE A 181 6.69 2.54 -32.06
C ILE A 181 6.10 3.95 -32.00
N ILE A 182 6.06 4.64 -33.14
CA ILE A 182 5.50 5.99 -33.23
C ILE A 182 3.97 5.92 -33.30
N LYS A 183 3.29 6.72 -32.49
CA LYS A 183 1.84 6.78 -32.38
C LYS A 183 1.35 8.23 -32.26
N ILE A 184 0.06 8.45 -32.43
CA ILE A 184 -0.57 9.74 -32.11
C ILE A 184 -0.63 9.93 -30.60
N GLY A 185 -0.14 11.07 -30.14
CA GLY A 185 -0.40 11.56 -28.80
C GLY A 185 -1.83 12.07 -28.64
N ARG A 186 -2.31 12.14 -27.42
CA ARG A 186 -3.62 12.71 -27.10
C ARG A 186 -3.53 13.64 -25.90
N THR A 187 -4.15 14.80 -26.06
CA THR A 187 -4.42 15.75 -24.97
C THR A 187 -5.91 16.06 -24.98
N HIS A 188 -6.54 16.19 -23.81
CA HIS A 188 -8.01 16.33 -23.71
C HIS A 188 -8.79 15.17 -24.38
N THR A 189 -8.17 13.98 -24.49
CA THR A 189 -8.66 12.84 -25.29
C THR A 189 -8.83 13.13 -26.78
N GLN A 190 -8.29 14.25 -27.27
CA GLN A 190 -8.26 14.63 -28.68
C GLN A 190 -6.88 14.35 -29.29
N ASP A 191 -6.84 14.15 -30.62
CA ASP A 191 -5.60 13.91 -31.32
C ASP A 191 -4.61 15.08 -31.14
N ALA A 192 -3.36 14.73 -30.92
CA ALA A 192 -2.25 15.67 -30.77
C ALA A 192 -1.07 15.23 -31.64
N THR A 193 0.08 15.86 -31.44
CA THR A 193 1.31 15.52 -32.18
C THR A 193 1.84 14.14 -31.81
N PRO A 194 2.64 13.49 -32.67
CA PRO A 194 3.21 12.17 -32.41
C PRO A 194 4.14 12.11 -31.21
N LEU A 195 4.21 10.95 -30.63
CA LEU A 195 5.25 10.49 -29.68
C LEU A 195 5.49 9.00 -29.94
N THR A 196 6.46 8.39 -29.24
CA THR A 196 6.53 6.94 -29.26
C THR A 196 5.71 6.32 -28.12
N LEU A 197 5.22 5.11 -28.31
CA LEU A 197 4.56 4.34 -27.25
C LEU A 197 5.52 4.11 -26.05
N GLY A 198 6.83 3.96 -26.33
CA GLY A 198 7.85 3.88 -25.28
C GLY A 198 7.97 5.18 -24.48
N GLN A 199 7.86 6.36 -25.10
CA GLN A 199 7.81 7.63 -24.37
C GLN A 199 6.59 7.72 -23.47
N GLU A 200 5.42 7.26 -23.91
CA GLU A 200 4.20 7.19 -23.11
C GLU A 200 4.38 6.29 -21.89
N PHE A 201 4.91 5.05 -22.08
CA PHE A 201 5.20 4.12 -20.99
C PHE A 201 6.30 4.62 -20.05
N SER A 202 7.27 5.40 -20.52
CA SER A 202 8.30 6.01 -19.68
C SER A 202 7.71 6.99 -18.67
N GLY A 203 6.64 7.69 -19.03
CA GLY A 203 5.87 8.54 -18.11
C GLY A 203 5.24 7.73 -16.99
N TYR A 204 4.65 6.57 -17.30
CA TYR A 204 4.07 5.66 -16.30
C TYR A 204 5.14 5.10 -15.37
N ALA A 205 6.27 4.65 -15.91
CA ALA A 205 7.41 4.17 -15.14
C ALA A 205 7.91 5.25 -14.16
N LYS A 206 8.06 6.49 -14.61
CA LYS A 206 8.50 7.61 -13.76
C LYS A 206 7.51 7.94 -12.66
N GLN A 207 6.19 7.82 -12.89
CA GLN A 207 5.19 8.01 -11.83
C GLN A 207 5.33 6.97 -10.71
N VAL A 208 5.56 5.70 -11.06
CA VAL A 208 5.75 4.62 -10.07
C VAL A 208 7.07 4.80 -9.32
N GLU A 209 8.17 5.13 -10.01
CA GLU A 209 9.47 5.44 -9.39
C GLU A 209 9.34 6.55 -8.34
N ARG A 210 8.70 7.65 -8.68
CA ARG A 210 8.43 8.76 -7.75
C ARG A 210 7.50 8.37 -6.61
N GLY A 211 6.58 7.44 -6.84
CA GLY A 211 5.73 6.85 -5.81
C GLY A 211 6.57 6.09 -4.78
N ILE A 212 7.49 5.22 -5.24
CA ILE A 212 8.43 4.47 -4.38
C ILE A 212 9.31 5.42 -3.55
N GLU A 213 9.85 6.48 -4.19
CA GLU A 213 10.64 7.50 -3.48
C GLU A 213 9.84 8.17 -2.35
N ARG A 214 8.58 8.56 -2.61
CA ARG A 214 7.71 9.19 -1.61
C ARG A 214 7.43 8.26 -0.42
N VAL A 215 7.16 6.99 -0.68
CA VAL A 215 7.01 5.99 0.39
C VAL A 215 8.28 5.89 1.22
N LYS A 216 9.45 5.76 0.57
CA LYS A 216 10.75 5.67 1.26
C LYS A 216 11.08 6.94 2.07
N MET A 217 10.68 8.12 1.61
CA MET A 217 10.87 9.39 2.35
C MET A 217 10.08 9.46 3.66
N CYS A 218 8.98 8.74 3.78
CA CYS A 218 8.17 8.72 5.01
C CYS A 218 8.72 7.73 6.05
N LEU A 219 9.49 6.72 5.66
CA LEU A 219 9.95 5.65 6.55
C LEU A 219 10.78 6.11 7.75
N PRO A 220 11.66 7.13 7.66
CA PRO A 220 12.38 7.61 8.84
C PRO A 220 11.46 7.98 10.02
N HIS A 221 10.32 8.62 9.78
CA HIS A 221 9.34 8.96 10.81
C HIS A 221 8.59 7.72 11.32
N ILE A 222 8.40 6.70 10.48
CA ILE A 222 7.83 5.41 10.88
C ILE A 222 8.78 4.63 11.79
N TYR A 223 10.08 4.80 11.65
CA TYR A 223 11.08 4.10 12.47
C TYR A 223 11.23 4.67 13.90
N GLU A 224 10.59 5.79 14.22
CA GLU A 224 10.60 6.37 15.58
C GLU A 224 9.50 5.74 16.44
N LEU A 225 9.89 5.12 17.57
CA LEU A 225 8.98 4.30 18.39
C LEU A 225 8.54 5.00 19.67
N ALA A 226 7.24 4.92 19.97
CA ALA A 226 6.63 5.42 21.20
C ALA A 226 7.01 4.62 22.44
N GLN A 227 7.47 3.35 22.26
CA GLN A 227 7.75 2.45 23.37
C GLN A 227 8.70 3.07 24.41
N GLY A 228 8.33 2.94 25.69
CA GLY A 228 9.00 3.57 26.82
C GLY A 228 8.37 4.86 27.29
N GLY A 229 7.37 5.41 26.55
CA GLY A 229 6.57 6.54 27.07
C GLY A 229 5.61 6.14 28.18
N THR A 230 5.25 4.87 28.23
CA THR A 230 4.28 4.28 29.16
C THR A 230 2.90 4.96 29.08
N ALA A 231 2.33 5.41 30.21
CA ALA A 231 0.94 5.85 30.25
C ALA A 231 0.68 7.21 29.52
N VAL A 232 1.60 8.17 29.66
CA VAL A 232 1.40 9.56 29.19
C VAL A 232 2.66 10.17 28.52
N GLY A 233 3.75 9.42 28.41
CA GLY A 233 4.99 9.91 27.79
C GLY A 233 6.16 10.10 28.77
N THR A 234 5.92 9.98 30.07
CA THR A 234 6.95 10.24 31.11
C THR A 234 7.90 9.07 31.36
N GLY A 235 7.57 7.87 30.88
CA GLY A 235 8.35 6.67 31.11
C GLY A 235 8.22 6.12 32.54
N LEU A 236 7.12 6.41 33.21
CA LEU A 236 6.84 5.91 34.57
C LEU A 236 6.98 4.38 34.63
N ASN A 237 7.66 3.89 35.68
CA ASN A 237 7.96 2.47 35.93
C ASN A 237 8.97 1.83 34.95
N THR A 238 9.74 2.60 34.18
CA THR A 238 10.86 2.09 33.40
C THR A 238 12.20 2.57 33.97
N ARG A 239 13.29 1.89 33.62
CA ARG A 239 14.64 2.37 33.91
C ARG A 239 15.13 3.36 32.84
N VAL A 240 16.00 4.27 33.23
CA VAL A 240 16.65 5.19 32.27
C VAL A 240 17.29 4.43 31.12
N GLY A 241 16.95 4.80 29.89
CA GLY A 241 17.43 4.18 28.66
C GLY A 241 16.78 2.83 28.30
N TRP A 242 15.72 2.43 29.02
CA TRP A 242 14.95 1.22 28.69
C TRP A 242 14.34 1.33 27.29
N ASP A 243 13.75 2.47 26.96
CA ASP A 243 13.18 2.80 25.67
C ASP A 243 14.17 2.62 24.50
N THR A 244 15.40 3.14 24.66
CA THR A 244 16.46 3.01 23.66
C THR A 244 16.87 1.55 23.48
N ARG A 245 16.98 0.78 24.56
CA ARG A 245 17.34 -0.65 24.49
C ARG A 245 16.23 -1.47 23.83
N VAL A 246 14.97 -1.19 24.14
CA VAL A 246 13.84 -1.89 23.50
C VAL A 246 13.76 -1.56 22.02
N ALA A 247 13.92 -0.30 21.63
CA ALA A 247 13.95 0.08 20.21
C ALA A 247 15.11 -0.62 19.46
N ALA A 248 16.29 -0.69 20.06
CA ALA A 248 17.43 -1.42 19.49
C ALA A 248 17.15 -2.92 19.36
N GLN A 249 16.48 -3.53 20.35
CA GLN A 249 16.10 -4.94 20.30
C GLN A 249 15.03 -5.21 19.23
N ILE A 250 14.07 -4.30 19.06
CA ILE A 250 13.09 -4.37 17.96
C ILE A 250 13.80 -4.26 16.60
N ALA A 251 14.78 -3.35 16.48
CA ALA A 251 15.58 -3.21 15.26
C ALA A 251 16.36 -4.50 14.94
N GLU A 252 16.96 -5.14 15.93
CA GLU A 252 17.65 -6.42 15.77
C GLU A 252 16.71 -7.55 15.31
N ILE A 253 15.56 -7.69 15.97
CA ILE A 253 14.56 -8.74 15.64
C ILE A 253 14.01 -8.57 14.22
N THR A 254 13.76 -7.33 13.79
CA THR A 254 13.11 -7.03 12.52
C THR A 254 14.08 -6.82 11.35
N GLY A 255 15.35 -6.51 11.65
CA GLY A 255 16.33 -6.07 10.64
C GLY A 255 16.02 -4.69 10.06
N LEU A 256 15.19 -3.87 10.74
CA LEU A 256 14.81 -2.52 10.32
C LEU A 256 15.37 -1.47 11.30
N PRO A 257 15.68 -0.25 10.86
CA PRO A 257 16.41 0.74 11.65
C PRO A 257 15.54 1.49 12.66
N PHE A 258 14.76 0.76 13.46
CA PHE A 258 13.93 1.35 14.50
C PHE A 258 14.77 2.02 15.60
N VAL A 259 14.30 3.18 16.02
CA VAL A 259 14.91 3.99 17.08
C VAL A 259 13.84 4.46 18.07
N THR A 260 14.25 4.88 19.25
CA THR A 260 13.33 5.49 20.21
C THR A 260 12.91 6.88 19.71
N ALA A 261 11.61 7.21 19.79
CA ALA A 261 11.12 8.53 19.42
C ALA A 261 11.74 9.61 20.31
N PRO A 262 12.18 10.75 19.75
CA PRO A 262 12.82 11.82 20.49
C PRO A 262 11.89 12.50 21.51
N ASN A 263 10.58 12.43 21.28
CA ASN A 263 9.54 12.98 22.17
C ASN A 263 8.41 11.96 22.34
N LYS A 264 8.28 11.41 23.54
CA LYS A 264 7.25 10.39 23.84
C LYS A 264 5.85 10.97 23.98
N PHE A 265 5.71 12.25 24.30
CA PHE A 265 4.43 12.92 24.41
C PHE A 265 3.79 13.06 23.03
N GLU A 266 4.56 13.48 22.03
CA GLU A 266 4.12 13.53 20.63
C GLU A 266 3.82 12.13 20.12
N ALA A 267 4.70 11.15 20.35
CA ALA A 267 4.58 9.79 19.86
C ALA A 267 3.33 9.02 20.38
N LEU A 268 2.76 9.43 21.55
CA LEU A 268 1.54 8.85 22.08
C LEU A 268 0.28 9.60 21.62
N ALA A 269 0.36 10.92 21.51
CA ALA A 269 -0.79 11.80 21.33
C ALA A 269 -1.04 12.22 19.88
N ALA A 270 -0.01 12.20 19.05
CA ALA A 270 -0.07 12.57 17.63
C ALA A 270 0.44 11.43 16.74
N HIS A 271 -0.19 11.25 15.58
CA HIS A 271 0.18 10.24 14.62
C HIS A 271 0.45 10.84 13.23
N ASP A 272 1.16 11.97 13.20
CA ASP A 272 1.50 12.71 11.98
C ASP A 272 2.31 11.84 11.00
N ALA A 273 3.16 10.95 11.50
CA ALA A 273 3.87 9.96 10.69
C ALA A 273 2.91 9.04 9.91
N MET A 274 1.79 8.62 10.53
CA MET A 274 0.75 7.81 9.87
C MET A 274 0.02 8.61 8.81
N VAL A 275 -0.34 9.86 9.11
CA VAL A 275 -1.03 10.77 8.16
C VAL A 275 -0.14 11.04 6.95
N MET A 276 1.14 11.36 7.17
CA MET A 276 2.11 11.58 6.09
C MET A 276 2.29 10.32 5.23
N PHE A 277 2.44 9.16 5.85
CA PHE A 277 2.59 7.89 5.16
C PHE A 277 1.34 7.54 4.33
N SER A 278 0.14 7.71 4.90
CA SER A 278 -1.13 7.53 4.20
C SER A 278 -1.26 8.47 2.99
N GLY A 279 -0.85 9.73 3.13
CA GLY A 279 -0.79 10.69 2.02
C GLY A 279 0.13 10.27 0.88
N ALA A 280 1.26 9.62 1.21
CA ALA A 280 2.14 9.02 0.20
C ALA A 280 1.47 7.84 -0.53
N LEU A 281 0.75 6.96 0.21
CA LEU A 281 -0.03 5.87 -0.38
C LEU A 281 -1.14 6.39 -1.31
N LYS A 282 -1.86 7.45 -0.90
CA LYS A 282 -2.84 8.12 -1.76
C LYS A 282 -2.21 8.65 -3.05
N THR A 283 -1.01 9.23 -2.97
CA THR A 283 -0.30 9.72 -4.15
C THR A 283 0.08 8.57 -5.10
N VAL A 284 0.53 7.43 -4.55
CA VAL A 284 0.75 6.20 -5.32
C VAL A 284 -0.55 5.74 -5.99
N ALA A 285 -1.66 5.69 -5.24
CA ALA A 285 -2.97 5.30 -5.75
C ALA A 285 -3.42 6.22 -6.90
N ALA A 286 -3.23 7.54 -6.78
CA ALA A 286 -3.55 8.49 -7.86
C ALA A 286 -2.76 8.21 -9.14
N SER A 287 -1.47 7.89 -9.03
CA SER A 287 -0.63 7.50 -10.16
C SER A 287 -1.10 6.20 -10.80
N LEU A 288 -1.34 5.17 -10.00
CA LEU A 288 -1.78 3.86 -10.48
C LEU A 288 -3.18 3.90 -11.10
N PHE A 289 -4.07 4.74 -10.58
CA PHE A 289 -5.40 4.97 -11.13
C PHE A 289 -5.33 5.51 -12.56
N LYS A 290 -4.48 6.53 -12.77
CA LYS A 290 -4.23 7.12 -14.10
C LYS A 290 -3.63 6.09 -15.06
N ILE A 291 -2.61 5.37 -14.66
CA ILE A 291 -1.94 4.34 -15.47
C ILE A 291 -2.93 3.25 -15.90
N ALA A 292 -3.71 2.72 -14.97
CA ALA A 292 -4.71 1.69 -15.26
C ALA A 292 -5.78 2.17 -16.24
N ASN A 293 -6.25 3.42 -16.08
CA ASN A 293 -7.22 4.01 -17.00
C ASN A 293 -6.66 4.23 -18.41
N ASP A 294 -5.44 4.73 -18.54
CA ASP A 294 -4.82 4.90 -19.85
C ASP A 294 -4.65 3.56 -20.57
N LEU A 295 -4.09 2.56 -19.88
CA LEU A 295 -3.86 1.25 -20.51
C LEU A 295 -5.16 0.57 -20.95
N ARG A 296 -6.22 0.60 -20.13
CA ARG A 296 -7.51 0.01 -20.53
C ARG A 296 -8.17 0.80 -21.66
N LEU A 297 -8.00 2.13 -21.73
CA LEU A 297 -8.55 2.95 -22.80
C LEU A 297 -7.80 2.71 -24.12
N LEU A 298 -6.46 2.63 -24.08
CA LEU A 298 -5.63 2.27 -25.24
C LEU A 298 -5.96 0.87 -25.77
N GLY A 299 -6.31 -0.09 -24.89
CA GLY A 299 -6.74 -1.44 -25.24
C GLY A 299 -8.24 -1.58 -25.54
N SER A 300 -9.00 -0.48 -25.56
CA SER A 300 -10.47 -0.53 -25.75
C SER A 300 -10.87 -1.00 -27.13
N GLY A 301 -11.98 -1.72 -27.22
CA GLY A 301 -12.52 -2.21 -28.48
C GLY A 301 -12.79 -3.71 -28.46
N PRO A 302 -12.18 -4.50 -29.38
CA PRO A 302 -11.05 -4.21 -30.29
C PRO A 302 -11.37 -3.40 -31.56
N ARG A 303 -12.63 -3.38 -32.01
CA ARG A 303 -12.98 -2.73 -33.28
C ARG A 303 -13.63 -1.33 -33.12
N SER A 304 -14.44 -1.16 -32.06
CA SER A 304 -15.17 0.10 -31.80
C SER A 304 -14.52 0.99 -30.74
N GLY A 305 -13.25 0.76 -30.42
CA GLY A 305 -12.46 1.56 -29.52
C GLY A 305 -11.11 1.97 -30.10
N LEU A 306 -10.18 2.39 -29.27
CA LEU A 306 -8.84 2.79 -29.70
C LEU A 306 -8.06 1.61 -30.28
N GLY A 307 -7.97 0.51 -29.52
CA GLY A 307 -7.36 -0.73 -29.97
C GLY A 307 -5.87 -0.63 -30.27
N GLU A 308 -5.15 0.32 -29.68
CA GLU A 308 -3.70 0.49 -29.85
C GLU A 308 -2.88 -0.52 -29.06
N LEU A 309 -3.45 -1.04 -27.96
CA LEU A 309 -2.86 -2.13 -27.18
C LEU A 309 -3.70 -3.40 -27.32
N ILE A 310 -3.03 -4.54 -27.30
CA ILE A 310 -3.60 -5.86 -27.16
C ILE A 310 -3.34 -6.29 -25.73
N LEU A 311 -4.41 -6.43 -24.95
CA LEU A 311 -4.33 -6.80 -23.52
C LEU A 311 -4.38 -8.33 -23.37
N PRO A 312 -3.70 -8.90 -22.35
CA PRO A 312 -3.76 -10.33 -22.07
C PRO A 312 -5.18 -10.81 -21.77
N GLU A 313 -5.51 -12.01 -22.25
CA GLU A 313 -6.74 -12.71 -21.97
C GLU A 313 -6.56 -13.59 -20.73
N ASN A 314 -7.11 -13.18 -19.59
CA ASN A 314 -6.93 -13.90 -18.32
C ASN A 314 -8.14 -14.73 -17.91
N GLU A 315 -9.36 -14.29 -18.25
CA GLU A 315 -10.62 -14.97 -17.94
C GLU A 315 -11.71 -14.62 -18.95
N PRO A 316 -12.77 -15.46 -19.08
CA PRO A 316 -13.93 -15.12 -19.92
C PRO A 316 -14.55 -13.79 -19.48
N GLY A 317 -14.72 -12.84 -20.41
CA GLY A 317 -15.18 -11.48 -20.12
C GLY A 317 -16.69 -11.31 -20.06
N SER A 318 -17.49 -12.31 -20.45
CA SER A 318 -18.96 -12.21 -20.51
C SER A 318 -19.62 -13.59 -20.46
N SER A 319 -20.77 -13.67 -19.77
CA SER A 319 -21.62 -14.85 -19.75
C SER A 319 -22.49 -15.01 -21.00
N ILE A 320 -22.68 -13.94 -21.79
CA ILE A 320 -23.60 -13.94 -22.96
C ILE A 320 -22.97 -13.47 -24.26
N MET A 321 -21.71 -12.94 -24.23
CA MET A 321 -20.98 -12.50 -25.41
C MET A 321 -19.71 -13.35 -25.57
N PRO A 322 -19.76 -14.46 -26.34
CA PRO A 322 -18.62 -15.36 -26.51
C PRO A 322 -17.41 -14.61 -27.10
N GLY A 323 -16.22 -14.87 -26.55
CA GLY A 323 -14.95 -14.26 -27.01
C GLY A 323 -14.73 -12.80 -26.55
N LYS A 324 -15.60 -12.25 -25.71
CA LYS A 324 -15.37 -10.91 -25.13
C LYS A 324 -14.32 -11.00 -24.02
N VAL A 325 -13.31 -10.15 -24.10
CA VAL A 325 -12.27 -9.98 -23.09
C VAL A 325 -12.41 -8.60 -22.46
N ASN A 326 -12.31 -8.51 -21.13
CA ASN A 326 -12.39 -7.27 -20.38
C ASN A 326 -11.03 -6.94 -19.72
N PRO A 327 -10.71 -5.66 -19.50
CA PRO A 327 -9.48 -5.23 -18.82
C PRO A 327 -9.63 -5.34 -17.29
N THR A 328 -9.98 -6.52 -16.80
CA THR A 328 -10.39 -6.77 -15.40
C THR A 328 -9.32 -6.42 -14.37
N LYS A 329 -8.04 -6.55 -14.74
CA LYS A 329 -6.93 -6.18 -13.84
C LYS A 329 -6.83 -4.66 -13.65
N ALA A 330 -7.11 -3.89 -14.70
CA ALA A 330 -7.22 -2.43 -14.58
C ALA A 330 -8.44 -2.02 -13.74
N GLU A 331 -9.57 -2.71 -13.89
CA GLU A 331 -10.76 -2.48 -13.07
C GLU A 331 -10.49 -2.73 -11.59
N ALA A 332 -9.88 -3.88 -11.27
CA ALA A 332 -9.50 -4.21 -9.90
C ALA A 332 -8.54 -3.17 -9.30
N LEU A 333 -7.51 -2.77 -10.04
CA LEU A 333 -6.55 -1.76 -9.60
C LEU A 333 -7.21 -0.40 -9.36
N THR A 334 -8.13 0.03 -10.22
CA THR A 334 -8.84 1.31 -10.01
C THR A 334 -9.76 1.28 -8.79
N MET A 335 -10.42 0.14 -8.50
CA MET A 335 -11.20 -0.02 -7.27
C MET A 335 -10.30 0.06 -6.02
N VAL A 336 -9.14 -0.62 -6.04
CA VAL A 336 -8.15 -0.52 -4.95
C VAL A 336 -7.71 0.93 -4.74
N CYS A 337 -7.37 1.64 -5.81
CA CYS A 337 -6.95 3.04 -5.71
C CYS A 337 -8.03 3.94 -5.09
N ALA A 338 -9.28 3.76 -5.50
CA ALA A 338 -10.41 4.51 -4.94
C ALA A 338 -10.59 4.21 -3.44
N HIS A 339 -10.46 2.95 -3.05
CA HIS A 339 -10.56 2.52 -1.64
C HIS A 339 -9.42 3.12 -0.79
N VAL A 340 -8.19 3.10 -1.29
CA VAL A 340 -7.03 3.74 -0.62
C VAL A 340 -7.24 5.24 -0.40
N MET A 341 -7.84 5.94 -1.37
CA MET A 341 -8.18 7.36 -1.20
C MET A 341 -9.22 7.58 -0.09
N GLY A 342 -10.20 6.67 0.03
CA GLY A 342 -11.15 6.68 1.14
C GLY A 342 -10.50 6.41 2.50
N ASN A 343 -9.61 5.44 2.57
CA ASN A 343 -8.82 5.14 3.77
C ASN A 343 -7.96 6.33 4.20
N ASP A 344 -7.33 7.05 3.26
CA ASP A 344 -6.54 8.24 3.56
C ASP A 344 -7.38 9.36 4.18
N ALA A 345 -8.60 9.57 3.69
CA ALA A 345 -9.51 10.55 4.28
C ALA A 345 -9.83 10.21 5.75
N ALA A 346 -10.09 8.93 6.05
CA ALA A 346 -10.33 8.47 7.41
C ALA A 346 -9.08 8.60 8.30
N VAL A 347 -7.89 8.28 7.79
CA VAL A 347 -6.61 8.43 8.51
C VAL A 347 -6.32 9.91 8.80
N GLY A 348 -6.53 10.80 7.84
CA GLY A 348 -6.34 12.24 8.02
C GLY A 348 -7.28 12.81 9.11
N PHE A 349 -8.56 12.40 9.11
CA PHE A 349 -9.48 12.76 10.17
C PHE A 349 -9.03 12.23 11.53
N ALA A 350 -8.67 10.95 11.60
CA ALA A 350 -8.21 10.31 12.84
C ALA A 350 -6.95 10.96 13.41
N GLY A 351 -5.99 11.31 12.53
CA GLY A 351 -4.76 12.00 12.92
C GLY A 351 -4.98 13.41 13.46
N SER A 352 -6.06 14.07 13.04
CA SER A 352 -6.44 15.41 13.57
C SER A 352 -7.09 15.35 14.95
N GLN A 353 -7.39 14.15 15.45
CA GLN A 353 -7.98 13.94 16.76
C GLN A 353 -6.89 13.73 17.82
N GLY A 354 -7.30 13.42 19.03
CA GLY A 354 -6.44 13.28 20.18
C GLY A 354 -6.67 14.42 21.17
N HIS A 355 -6.80 14.07 22.44
CA HIS A 355 -6.96 15.02 23.52
C HIS A 355 -5.80 14.79 24.49
N PHE A 356 -5.05 15.87 24.73
CA PHE A 356 -3.90 15.85 25.65
C PHE A 356 -2.87 14.79 25.28
N GLU A 357 -2.67 13.76 26.07
CA GLU A 357 -1.55 12.84 25.98
C GLU A 357 -1.87 11.55 25.20
N LEU A 358 -3.06 11.42 24.56
CA LEU A 358 -3.38 10.21 23.80
C LEU A 358 -4.34 10.48 22.63
N ASN A 359 -4.00 9.93 21.47
CA ASN A 359 -4.94 9.73 20.37
C ASN A 359 -5.65 8.38 20.54
N VAL A 360 -6.97 8.38 20.42
CA VAL A 360 -7.81 7.18 20.63
C VAL A 360 -8.50 6.67 19.35
N TYR A 361 -7.83 6.82 18.21
CA TYR A 361 -8.23 6.27 16.90
C TYR A 361 -7.25 5.23 16.35
N ASN A 362 -6.36 4.74 17.20
CA ASN A 362 -5.23 3.89 16.80
C ASN A 362 -5.62 2.63 16.03
N PRO A 363 -6.59 1.81 16.48
CA PRO A 363 -6.95 0.58 15.76
C PRO A 363 -7.47 0.82 14.35
N MET A 364 -8.32 1.83 14.15
CA MET A 364 -8.87 2.19 12.85
C MET A 364 -7.79 2.77 11.94
N MET A 365 -6.94 3.65 12.47
CA MET A 365 -5.85 4.27 11.70
C MET A 365 -4.86 3.21 11.19
N SER A 366 -4.42 2.30 12.06
CA SER A 366 -3.51 1.21 11.69
C SER A 366 -4.13 0.26 10.67
N TYR A 367 -5.41 -0.10 10.84
CA TYR A 367 -6.13 -0.94 9.91
C TYR A 367 -6.16 -0.32 8.51
N ASN A 368 -6.55 0.95 8.40
CA ASN A 368 -6.70 1.62 7.11
C ASN A 368 -5.34 1.78 6.38
N VAL A 369 -4.27 2.12 7.12
CA VAL A 369 -2.93 2.23 6.52
C VAL A 369 -2.43 0.87 6.06
N LEU A 370 -2.48 -0.15 6.91
CA LEU A 370 -1.99 -1.50 6.58
C LEU A 370 -2.81 -2.16 5.46
N GLN A 371 -4.14 -1.96 5.45
CA GLN A 371 -4.99 -2.43 4.36
C GLN A 371 -4.61 -1.76 3.04
N SER A 372 -4.38 -0.44 3.05
CA SER A 372 -3.95 0.29 1.86
C SER A 372 -2.60 -0.20 1.33
N MET A 373 -1.65 -0.49 2.22
CA MET A 373 -0.34 -1.05 1.86
C MET A 373 -0.47 -2.43 1.23
N GLN A 374 -1.25 -3.31 1.84
CA GLN A 374 -1.50 -4.67 1.34
C GLN A 374 -2.13 -4.61 -0.05
N LEU A 375 -3.22 -3.86 -0.19
CA LEU A 375 -3.95 -3.74 -1.44
C LEU A 375 -3.10 -3.15 -2.57
N LEU A 376 -2.30 -2.11 -2.30
CA LEU A 376 -1.42 -1.51 -3.31
C LEU A 376 -0.28 -2.46 -3.71
N GLY A 377 0.35 -3.13 -2.75
CA GLY A 377 1.42 -4.09 -3.03
C GLY A 377 0.94 -5.28 -3.85
N ASP A 378 -0.14 -5.91 -3.42
CA ASP A 378 -0.73 -7.08 -4.09
C ASP A 378 -1.26 -6.71 -5.49
N SER A 379 -1.99 -5.60 -5.60
CA SER A 379 -2.55 -5.19 -6.88
C SER A 379 -1.49 -4.72 -7.87
N ALA A 380 -0.42 -4.05 -7.41
CA ALA A 380 0.71 -3.71 -8.27
C ALA A 380 1.41 -4.97 -8.81
N SER A 381 1.59 -5.99 -7.98
CA SER A 381 2.16 -7.27 -8.39
C SER A 381 1.24 -8.01 -9.37
N ALA A 382 -0.05 -8.14 -9.05
CA ALA A 382 -1.02 -8.81 -9.90
C ALA A 382 -1.23 -8.10 -11.24
N PHE A 383 -1.26 -6.77 -11.23
CA PHE A 383 -1.35 -5.94 -12.44
C PHE A 383 -0.11 -6.11 -13.34
N THR A 384 1.07 -6.22 -12.73
CA THR A 384 2.30 -6.53 -13.46
C THR A 384 2.21 -7.87 -14.18
N ASP A 385 1.91 -8.94 -13.44
CA ASP A 385 1.96 -10.31 -13.97
C ASP A 385 0.86 -10.58 -15.00
N ASN A 386 -0.33 -10.06 -14.74
CA ASN A 386 -1.53 -10.42 -15.50
C ASN A 386 -1.97 -9.35 -16.51
N MET A 387 -1.30 -8.22 -16.57
CA MET A 387 -1.60 -7.18 -17.55
C MET A 387 -0.34 -6.61 -18.21
N VAL A 388 0.55 -5.93 -17.45
CA VAL A 388 1.65 -5.16 -18.05
C VAL A 388 2.59 -6.03 -18.86
N VAL A 389 3.04 -7.17 -18.33
CA VAL A 389 4.00 -8.06 -18.99
C VAL A 389 3.46 -8.62 -20.31
N GLY A 390 2.18 -9.00 -20.32
CA GLY A 390 1.52 -9.59 -21.51
C GLY A 390 0.96 -8.59 -22.50
N THR A 391 0.97 -7.29 -22.18
CA THR A 391 0.48 -6.24 -23.10
C THR A 391 1.37 -6.13 -24.33
N GLN A 392 0.75 -6.08 -25.52
CA GLN A 392 1.41 -5.93 -26.82
C GLN A 392 0.91 -4.68 -27.56
N ALA A 393 1.74 -4.13 -28.42
CA ALA A 393 1.36 -3.03 -29.31
C ALA A 393 0.62 -3.56 -30.54
N ASN A 394 -0.55 -3.00 -30.86
CA ASN A 394 -1.24 -3.23 -32.11
C ASN A 394 -0.69 -2.26 -33.17
N THR A 395 0.45 -2.59 -33.74
CA THR A 395 1.20 -1.73 -34.67
C THR A 395 0.39 -1.37 -35.92
N GLN A 396 -0.46 -2.26 -36.42
CA GLN A 396 -1.33 -1.99 -37.56
C GLN A 396 -2.36 -0.91 -37.23
N ARG A 397 -2.97 -1.00 -36.06
CA ARG A 397 -3.95 0.00 -35.60
C ARG A 397 -3.30 1.35 -35.32
N ILE A 398 -2.15 1.33 -34.67
CA ILE A 398 -1.34 2.53 -34.38
C ILE A 398 -0.96 3.25 -35.67
N ASP A 399 -0.43 2.53 -36.67
CA ASP A 399 -0.04 3.08 -37.95
C ASP A 399 -1.23 3.68 -38.73
N LYS A 400 -2.36 2.97 -38.72
CA LYS A 400 -3.60 3.47 -39.33
C LYS A 400 -4.06 4.80 -38.73
N LEU A 401 -4.17 4.85 -37.39
CA LEU A 401 -4.61 6.06 -36.67
C LEU A 401 -3.64 7.22 -36.87
N MET A 402 -2.35 6.96 -36.92
CA MET A 402 -1.34 7.98 -37.17
C MET A 402 -1.47 8.56 -38.55
N LYS A 403 -1.63 7.74 -39.60
CA LYS A 403 -1.77 8.20 -40.99
C LYS A 403 -3.05 8.99 -41.24
N GLU A 404 -4.11 8.70 -40.49
CA GLU A 404 -5.39 9.41 -40.57
C GLU A 404 -5.42 10.71 -39.75
N SER A 405 -4.43 10.95 -38.87
CA SER A 405 -4.43 12.12 -37.99
C SER A 405 -4.21 13.44 -38.73
N LEU A 406 -5.08 14.40 -38.45
CA LEU A 406 -4.97 15.76 -38.97
C LEU A 406 -3.92 16.61 -38.25
N MET A 407 -3.41 16.15 -37.08
CA MET A 407 -2.45 16.92 -36.27
C MET A 407 -1.01 16.84 -36.83
N LEU A 408 -0.75 15.93 -37.76
CA LEU A 408 0.49 15.92 -38.55
C LEU A 408 0.70 17.21 -39.38
N VAL A 409 -0.36 17.97 -39.60
CA VAL A 409 -0.30 19.30 -40.25
C VAL A 409 0.64 20.27 -39.54
N THR A 410 0.93 20.04 -38.26
CA THR A 410 1.88 20.83 -37.47
C THR A 410 3.27 20.87 -38.14
N ALA A 411 3.68 19.78 -38.81
CA ALA A 411 4.95 19.74 -39.54
C ALA A 411 4.95 20.67 -40.80
N LEU A 412 3.79 20.93 -41.38
CA LEU A 412 3.67 21.83 -42.55
C LEU A 412 3.71 23.32 -42.17
N ALA A 413 3.26 23.68 -40.96
CA ALA A 413 3.09 25.07 -40.54
C ALA A 413 4.37 25.95 -40.73
N PRO A 414 5.60 25.45 -40.44
CA PRO A 414 6.82 26.22 -40.68
C PRO A 414 7.08 26.54 -42.15
N THR A 415 6.56 25.74 -43.09
CA THR A 415 6.79 25.90 -44.55
C THR A 415 5.69 26.71 -45.23
N ILE A 416 4.42 26.43 -44.90
CA ILE A 416 3.28 27.06 -45.59
C ILE A 416 2.57 28.14 -44.77
N GLY A 417 2.96 28.33 -43.52
CA GLY A 417 2.33 29.24 -42.56
C GLY A 417 1.16 28.62 -41.82
N TYR A 418 0.85 29.14 -40.61
CA TYR A 418 -0.18 28.61 -39.71
C TYR A 418 -1.58 28.63 -40.34
N ASP A 419 -1.96 29.71 -41.01
CA ASP A 419 -3.31 29.86 -41.61
C ASP A 419 -3.53 28.88 -42.77
N ALA A 420 -2.51 28.67 -43.62
CA ALA A 420 -2.57 27.70 -44.70
C ALA A 420 -2.64 26.26 -44.12
N ALA A 421 -1.84 25.94 -43.12
CA ALA A 421 -1.88 24.66 -42.43
C ALA A 421 -3.25 24.40 -41.79
N THR A 422 -3.83 25.41 -41.13
CA THR A 422 -5.18 25.36 -40.58
C THR A 422 -6.24 25.10 -41.66
N LYS A 423 -6.11 25.75 -42.85
CA LYS A 423 -7.03 25.53 -43.97
C LYS A 423 -6.94 24.10 -44.50
N VAL A 424 -5.72 23.55 -44.66
CA VAL A 424 -5.51 22.15 -45.06
C VAL A 424 -6.22 21.19 -44.09
N ALA A 425 -5.96 21.32 -42.81
CA ALA A 425 -6.55 20.41 -41.79
C ALA A 425 -8.08 20.50 -41.75
N LYS A 426 -8.65 21.73 -41.77
CA LYS A 426 -10.11 21.92 -41.78
C LYS A 426 -10.77 21.38 -43.03
N THR A 427 -10.12 21.54 -44.20
CA THR A 427 -10.65 21.03 -45.47
C THR A 427 -10.60 19.51 -45.51
N ALA A 428 -9.49 18.92 -45.09
CA ALA A 428 -9.35 17.47 -44.96
C ALA A 428 -10.42 16.86 -44.03
N HIS A 429 -10.65 17.48 -42.87
CA HIS A 429 -11.70 17.05 -41.96
C HIS A 429 -13.10 17.12 -42.58
N LYS A 430 -13.43 18.24 -43.22
CA LYS A 430 -14.73 18.47 -43.88
C LYS A 430 -14.99 17.47 -45.01
N ASN A 431 -13.96 17.17 -45.80
CA ASN A 431 -14.08 16.31 -46.97
C ASN A 431 -13.88 14.82 -46.64
N GLY A 432 -13.42 14.46 -45.44
CA GLY A 432 -13.07 13.10 -45.11
C GLY A 432 -11.83 12.58 -45.84
N THR A 433 -10.93 13.50 -46.24
CA THR A 433 -9.71 13.22 -46.98
C THR A 433 -8.48 13.30 -46.09
N THR A 434 -7.31 12.93 -46.62
CA THR A 434 -6.03 13.04 -45.90
C THR A 434 -5.43 14.44 -46.01
N LEU A 435 -4.53 14.80 -45.09
CA LEU A 435 -3.76 16.05 -45.16
C LEU A 435 -2.97 16.15 -46.47
N ARG A 436 -2.43 15.02 -46.95
CA ARG A 436 -1.65 14.96 -48.18
C ARG A 436 -2.49 15.34 -49.40
N GLU A 437 -3.68 14.73 -49.55
CA GLU A 437 -4.61 15.03 -50.63
C GLU A 437 -5.00 16.48 -50.65
N GLU A 438 -5.35 17.08 -49.52
CA GLU A 438 -5.81 18.46 -49.44
C GLU A 438 -4.67 19.47 -49.57
N ALA A 439 -3.47 19.20 -49.07
CA ALA A 439 -2.33 20.10 -49.26
C ALA A 439 -1.95 20.24 -50.73
N ILE A 440 -2.04 19.15 -51.49
CA ILE A 440 -1.79 19.12 -52.92
C ILE A 440 -2.96 19.81 -53.68
N ALA A 441 -4.21 19.44 -53.38
CA ALA A 441 -5.38 19.98 -54.04
C ALA A 441 -5.52 21.49 -53.87
N LEU A 442 -5.13 22.01 -52.70
CA LEU A 442 -5.11 23.43 -52.40
C LEU A 442 -3.87 24.16 -52.96
N GLY A 443 -2.93 23.44 -53.57
CA GLY A 443 -1.75 23.99 -54.21
C GLY A 443 -0.68 24.55 -53.27
N TYR A 444 -0.66 24.11 -51.99
CA TYR A 444 0.33 24.58 -51.03
C TYR A 444 1.68 23.86 -51.16
N VAL A 445 1.65 22.58 -51.47
CA VAL A 445 2.85 21.75 -51.71
C VAL A 445 2.53 20.65 -52.74
N ASP A 446 3.54 20.10 -53.39
CA ASP A 446 3.41 18.87 -54.16
C ASP A 446 3.60 17.63 -53.25
N GLY A 447 3.33 16.45 -53.81
CA GLY A 447 3.38 15.20 -53.05
C GLY A 447 4.77 14.87 -52.51
N GLU A 448 5.82 15.12 -53.28
CA GLU A 448 7.20 14.87 -52.86
C GLU A 448 7.61 15.79 -51.69
N THR A 449 7.26 17.05 -51.80
CA THR A 449 7.51 18.04 -50.74
C THR A 449 6.71 17.72 -49.49
N PHE A 450 5.44 17.29 -49.60
CA PHE A 450 4.63 16.85 -48.47
C PHE A 450 5.30 15.68 -47.74
N ASP A 451 5.66 14.62 -48.47
CA ASP A 451 6.24 13.39 -47.93
C ASP A 451 7.62 13.63 -47.27
N ARG A 452 8.36 14.65 -47.75
CA ARG A 452 9.64 15.08 -47.16
C ARG A 452 9.46 15.86 -45.85
N ILE A 453 8.39 16.64 -45.73
CA ILE A 453 8.15 17.54 -44.58
C ILE A 453 7.38 16.85 -43.48
N VAL A 454 6.34 16.08 -43.84
CA VAL A 454 5.44 15.44 -42.85
C VAL A 454 5.96 14.05 -42.52
N ARG A 455 6.94 14.04 -41.65
CA ARG A 455 7.60 12.82 -41.15
C ARG A 455 7.36 12.71 -39.65
N PRO A 456 6.51 11.77 -39.19
CA PRO A 456 6.23 11.58 -37.78
C PRO A 456 7.48 11.36 -36.95
N GLU A 457 8.49 10.68 -37.49
CA GLU A 457 9.77 10.41 -36.83
C GLU A 457 10.57 11.70 -36.50
N ASP A 458 10.35 12.77 -37.22
CA ASP A 458 10.99 14.06 -36.97
C ASP A 458 10.17 14.96 -36.01
N MET A 459 9.05 14.44 -35.50
CA MET A 459 8.12 15.14 -34.59
C MET A 459 8.15 14.66 -33.15
N ILE A 460 8.95 13.63 -32.81
CA ILE A 460 8.96 12.95 -31.51
C ILE A 460 10.01 13.50 -30.53
N GLY A 461 10.67 14.59 -30.90
CA GLY A 461 11.70 15.22 -30.05
C GLY A 461 12.07 16.61 -30.52
N PRO A 462 12.92 17.33 -29.78
CA PRO A 462 13.44 18.61 -30.20
C PRO A 462 14.33 18.44 -31.46
N LYS A 463 14.31 19.43 -32.34
CA LYS A 463 15.22 19.47 -33.51
C LYS A 463 16.62 19.84 -33.03
N GLY A 464 17.64 19.10 -33.51
CA GLY A 464 19.06 19.38 -33.26
C GLY A 464 19.53 20.62 -34.02
#